data_a7c04af7e000188d9f4863256935660a
#
_entry.id   a7c04af7e000188d9f4863256935660a
#
_cell.length_a   1.000
_cell.length_b   1.000
_cell.length_c   1.000
_cell.angle_alpha   90.00
_cell.angle_beta   90.00
_cell.angle_gamma   90.00
#
_symmetry.space_group_name_H-M   'P 1'
#
loop_
_entity.id
_entity.type
_entity.pdbx_description
1 polymer ?
#
loop_
_entity_poly.entity_id
_entity_poly.type
_entity_poly.pdbx_seq_one_letter_code
_entity_poly.pdbx_strand_id
1 'polypeptide(L)'
;MDEFDFKNPAYLVVTDYIQANSGEDVSDKIQDIIENNPNRTLYFPDGEYLISKPILTPADPKRSVALKLSTYAKIKAAPDWSSDEAMVRLGAEYFANDIRTCGSNYSFTGGIIDGSGIASGISIDGGRETMVRDVSIKHTQIGLHIKPGANSNSSDCDIFGVNIIGNGKPNSIGVLIDGYDNTFTNMRIADVFTGFHIRSAGNSMRNIHPLYTCDYTNYVNSCGFLDECGSNWYNFCYSDHFGMGFHTLDGVSNIYDSCFVMWYCNRDDTHAAFVADGEFNSVLTNFKVGFNDKNTQNIVLKAGIDTGHGVINNLFVNLGLTTDDTYKKYLTGKIF
;
A
#
# COMPACT_ATOMS: atom_id res chain seq x y z
N MET A 1 13.92 -40.33 -31.33
CA MET A 1 13.40 -39.69 -30.11
C MET A 1 14.44 -38.67 -29.71
N ASP A 2 14.19 -37.43 -30.10
CA ASP A 2 15.12 -36.34 -29.75
C ASP A 2 15.10 -36.17 -28.24
N GLU A 3 16.27 -36.21 -27.62
CA GLU A 3 16.43 -35.86 -26.22
C GLU A 3 15.81 -34.48 -26.02
N PHE A 4 14.69 -34.41 -25.30
CA PHE A 4 14.15 -33.15 -24.84
C PHE A 4 15.26 -32.47 -24.02
N ASP A 5 15.84 -31.42 -24.56
CA ASP A 5 16.81 -30.60 -23.85
C ASP A 5 16.10 -29.83 -22.71
N PHE A 6 16.07 -30.42 -21.51
CA PHE A 6 15.57 -29.80 -20.30
C PHE A 6 16.44 -28.64 -19.78
N LYS A 7 17.45 -28.22 -20.57
CA LYS A 7 18.41 -27.17 -20.19
C LYS A 7 17.89 -25.74 -20.27
N ASN A 8 16.62 -25.54 -20.58
CA ASN A 8 16.03 -24.20 -20.59
C ASN A 8 14.79 -24.15 -19.68
N PRO A 9 14.95 -24.19 -18.35
CA PRO A 9 13.82 -24.14 -17.44
C PRO A 9 13.01 -22.85 -17.69
N ALA A 10 11.70 -22.93 -17.51
CA ALA A 10 10.79 -21.78 -17.67
C ALA A 10 11.14 -20.63 -16.71
N TYR A 11 11.91 -20.88 -15.67
CA TYR A 11 12.46 -19.90 -14.74
C TYR A 11 13.97 -20.09 -14.58
N LEU A 12 14.63 -19.02 -14.15
CA LEU A 12 16.05 -18.95 -13.92
C LEU A 12 16.29 -18.81 -12.41
N VAL A 13 17.19 -19.64 -11.88
CA VAL A 13 17.55 -19.59 -10.45
C VAL A 13 18.72 -18.61 -10.28
N VAL A 14 18.49 -17.52 -9.52
CA VAL A 14 19.50 -16.45 -9.40
C VAL A 14 20.77 -16.92 -8.70
N THR A 15 20.70 -17.93 -7.83
CA THR A 15 21.89 -18.47 -7.16
C THR A 15 22.83 -19.28 -8.07
N ASP A 16 22.46 -19.52 -9.32
CA ASP A 16 23.40 -20.03 -10.33
C ASP A 16 24.39 -18.96 -10.78
N TYR A 17 24.14 -17.68 -10.47
CA TYR A 17 24.92 -16.51 -10.89
C TYR A 17 25.46 -15.68 -9.73
N ILE A 18 24.75 -15.65 -8.59
CA ILE A 18 25.07 -14.85 -7.41
C ILE A 18 24.99 -15.70 -6.15
N GLN A 19 25.84 -15.41 -5.18
CA GLN A 19 25.80 -16.11 -3.90
C GLN A 19 24.87 -15.38 -2.92
N ALA A 20 23.85 -16.08 -2.41
CA ALA A 20 23.06 -15.61 -1.28
C ALA A 20 23.90 -15.57 0.00
N ASN A 21 23.57 -14.71 0.92
CA ASN A 21 24.26 -14.52 2.22
C ASN A 21 25.76 -14.18 2.10
N SER A 22 26.20 -13.63 0.97
CA SER A 22 27.60 -13.24 0.78
C SER A 22 28.00 -12.01 1.61
N GLY A 23 27.03 -11.17 1.96
CA GLY A 23 27.29 -9.85 2.53
C GLY A 23 27.81 -8.82 1.54
N GLU A 24 27.99 -9.21 0.26
CA GLU A 24 28.38 -8.33 -0.82
C GLU A 24 27.14 -7.69 -1.48
N ASP A 25 27.31 -6.47 -2.02
CA ASP A 25 26.32 -5.85 -2.89
C ASP A 25 26.18 -6.65 -4.19
N VAL A 26 24.96 -7.11 -4.48
CA VAL A 26 24.64 -7.89 -5.68
C VAL A 26 23.73 -7.13 -6.65
N SER A 27 23.54 -5.81 -6.45
CA SER A 27 22.63 -4.96 -7.25
C SER A 27 22.89 -5.10 -8.76
N ASP A 28 24.14 -4.84 -9.17
CA ASP A 28 24.52 -4.85 -10.58
C ASP A 28 24.38 -6.24 -11.20
N LYS A 29 24.74 -7.29 -10.44
CA LYS A 29 24.58 -8.68 -10.90
C LYS A 29 23.11 -9.08 -11.09
N ILE A 30 22.21 -8.67 -10.18
CA ILE A 30 20.76 -8.89 -10.33
C ILE A 30 20.24 -8.13 -11.55
N GLN A 31 20.67 -6.87 -11.74
CA GLN A 31 20.27 -6.06 -12.88
C GLN A 31 20.72 -6.70 -14.20
N ASP A 32 21.96 -7.17 -14.29
CA ASP A 32 22.48 -7.90 -15.45
C ASP A 32 21.66 -9.17 -15.77
N ILE A 33 21.26 -9.92 -14.74
CA ILE A 33 20.42 -11.10 -14.92
C ILE A 33 19.05 -10.70 -15.51
N ILE A 34 18.43 -9.63 -15.00
CA ILE A 34 17.14 -9.14 -15.49
C ILE A 34 17.25 -8.73 -16.96
N GLU A 35 18.25 -7.94 -17.31
CA GLU A 35 18.42 -7.38 -18.66
C GLU A 35 18.71 -8.44 -19.72
N ASN A 36 19.46 -9.47 -19.35
CA ASN A 36 19.87 -10.53 -20.26
C ASN A 36 18.87 -11.69 -20.37
N ASN A 37 17.81 -11.71 -19.54
CA ASN A 37 16.83 -12.79 -19.52
C ASN A 37 15.38 -12.28 -19.63
N PRO A 38 15.02 -11.59 -20.71
CA PRO A 38 13.65 -11.11 -20.91
C PRO A 38 12.66 -12.28 -21.00
N ASN A 39 11.42 -12.01 -20.58
CA ASN A 39 10.29 -12.95 -20.59
C ASN A 39 10.55 -14.21 -19.75
N ARG A 40 11.25 -14.05 -18.62
CA ARG A 40 11.56 -15.12 -17.68
C ARG A 40 11.03 -14.82 -16.29
N THR A 41 10.79 -15.88 -15.55
CA THR A 41 10.66 -15.81 -14.09
C THR A 41 12.04 -15.99 -13.47
N LEU A 42 12.46 -15.01 -12.68
CA LEU A 42 13.70 -15.06 -11.90
C LEU A 42 13.34 -15.54 -10.49
N TYR A 43 13.84 -16.70 -10.11
CA TYR A 43 13.60 -17.30 -8.81
C TYR A 43 14.76 -17.04 -7.86
N PHE A 44 14.46 -16.44 -6.71
CA PHE A 44 15.39 -16.18 -5.61
C PHE A 44 15.19 -17.23 -4.53
N PRO A 45 16.09 -18.21 -4.38
CA PRO A 45 16.09 -19.15 -3.24
C PRO A 45 16.28 -18.44 -1.89
N ASP A 46 16.04 -19.16 -0.79
CA ASP A 46 16.24 -18.64 0.56
C ASP A 46 17.63 -18.04 0.76
N GLY A 47 17.69 -16.93 1.47
CA GLY A 47 18.91 -16.21 1.79
C GLY A 47 18.75 -14.70 1.67
N GLU A 48 19.80 -13.98 2.04
CA GLU A 48 19.85 -12.52 1.99
C GLU A 48 20.63 -12.06 0.74
N TYR A 49 20.04 -11.15 0.00
CA TYR A 49 20.58 -10.49 -1.19
C TYR A 49 20.68 -8.99 -0.88
N LEU A 50 21.91 -8.54 -0.62
CA LEU A 50 22.18 -7.15 -0.26
C LEU A 50 22.25 -6.30 -1.52
N ILE A 51 21.54 -5.15 -1.54
CA ILE A 51 21.53 -4.24 -2.67
C ILE A 51 21.76 -2.79 -2.21
N SER A 52 22.62 -2.04 -2.91
CA SER A 52 22.88 -0.63 -2.69
C SER A 52 22.20 0.30 -3.70
N LYS A 53 21.60 -0.28 -4.75
CA LYS A 53 20.92 0.42 -5.85
C LYS A 53 19.56 -0.23 -6.16
N PRO A 54 18.60 0.54 -6.70
CA PRO A 54 17.34 -0.02 -7.18
C PRO A 54 17.51 -1.12 -8.22
N ILE A 55 16.67 -2.14 -8.14
CA ILE A 55 16.51 -3.17 -9.17
C ILE A 55 15.33 -2.76 -10.05
N LEU A 56 15.53 -2.68 -11.36
CA LEU A 56 14.52 -2.26 -12.33
C LEU A 56 14.14 -3.40 -13.26
N THR A 57 12.86 -3.67 -13.42
CA THR A 57 12.40 -4.50 -14.52
C THR A 57 12.42 -3.71 -15.83
N PRO A 58 12.54 -4.37 -17.00
CA PRO A 58 12.67 -3.67 -18.28
C PRO A 58 11.48 -2.73 -18.56
N ALA A 59 11.77 -1.54 -19.09
CA ALA A 59 10.77 -0.59 -19.51
C ALA A 59 9.89 -1.09 -20.67
N ASP A 60 10.44 -1.91 -21.53
CA ASP A 60 9.71 -2.54 -22.64
C ASP A 60 8.85 -3.70 -22.09
N PRO A 61 7.51 -3.63 -22.11
CA PRO A 61 6.65 -4.68 -21.61
C PRO A 61 6.81 -6.01 -22.38
N LYS A 62 7.31 -5.98 -23.60
CA LYS A 62 7.66 -7.21 -24.35
C LYS A 62 8.88 -7.93 -23.80
N ARG A 63 9.59 -7.28 -22.89
CA ARG A 63 10.76 -7.82 -22.18
C ARG A 63 10.50 -7.98 -20.68
N SER A 64 9.23 -8.02 -20.27
CA SER A 64 8.85 -8.12 -18.86
C SER A 64 9.49 -9.34 -18.18
N VAL A 65 9.74 -9.20 -16.88
CA VAL A 65 10.22 -10.30 -16.04
C VAL A 65 9.32 -10.44 -14.82
N ALA A 66 9.20 -11.69 -14.34
CA ALA A 66 8.58 -11.99 -13.08
C ALA A 66 9.67 -12.23 -12.02
N LEU A 67 9.59 -11.54 -10.88
CA LEU A 67 10.47 -11.77 -9.73
C LEU A 67 9.73 -12.63 -8.72
N LYS A 68 10.24 -13.83 -8.46
CA LYS A 68 9.66 -14.77 -7.51
C LYS A 68 10.66 -15.11 -6.41
N LEU A 69 10.32 -14.78 -5.19
CA LEU A 69 11.13 -15.05 -4.03
C LEU A 69 10.58 -16.25 -3.25
N SER A 70 11.47 -17.11 -2.77
CA SER A 70 11.14 -18.08 -1.73
C SER A 70 10.70 -17.37 -0.44
N THR A 71 9.99 -18.03 0.44
CA THR A 71 9.43 -17.44 1.68
C THR A 71 10.48 -16.74 2.54
N TYR A 72 11.70 -17.27 2.61
CA TYR A 72 12.80 -16.71 3.39
C TYR A 72 13.86 -16.02 2.56
N ALA A 73 13.65 -15.86 1.26
CA ALA A 73 14.50 -15.02 0.44
C ALA A 73 14.25 -13.55 0.82
N LYS A 74 15.33 -12.80 1.04
CA LYS A 74 15.29 -11.41 1.47
C LYS A 74 16.15 -10.54 0.57
N ILE A 75 15.54 -9.56 -0.08
CA ILE A 75 16.27 -8.46 -0.71
C ILE A 75 16.34 -7.34 0.33
N LYS A 76 17.56 -6.90 0.67
CA LYS A 76 17.81 -5.97 1.76
C LYS A 76 18.63 -4.77 1.32
N ALA A 77 18.24 -3.58 1.74
CA ALA A 77 18.99 -2.36 1.51
C ALA A 77 20.32 -2.39 2.25
N ALA A 78 21.41 -2.12 1.53
CA ALA A 78 22.74 -1.98 2.10
C ALA A 78 22.84 -0.71 2.95
N PRO A 79 23.79 -0.65 3.94
CA PRO A 79 23.94 0.51 4.81
C PRO A 79 24.26 1.83 4.09
N ASP A 80 24.83 1.77 2.90
CA ASP A 80 25.17 2.89 2.02
C ASP A 80 24.08 3.23 1.01
N TRP A 81 22.87 2.68 1.15
CA TRP A 81 21.73 3.03 0.33
C TRP A 81 21.49 4.54 0.34
N SER A 82 21.47 5.17 -0.83
CA SER A 82 21.32 6.63 -0.96
C SER A 82 20.29 7.04 -2.01
N SER A 83 19.56 6.08 -2.61
CA SER A 83 18.52 6.37 -3.60
C SER A 83 17.20 6.77 -2.92
N ASP A 84 16.53 7.77 -3.46
CA ASP A 84 15.15 8.14 -3.10
C ASP A 84 14.11 7.20 -3.75
N GLU A 85 14.54 6.36 -4.71
CA GLU A 85 13.68 5.41 -5.39
C GLU A 85 13.47 4.13 -4.58
N ALA A 86 12.41 3.38 -4.93
CA ALA A 86 12.15 2.09 -4.30
C ALA A 86 13.23 1.05 -4.63
N MET A 87 13.46 0.11 -3.71
CA MET A 87 14.42 -0.98 -3.87
C MET A 87 14.13 -1.85 -5.09
N VAL A 88 12.84 -2.08 -5.39
CA VAL A 88 12.40 -2.83 -6.57
C VAL A 88 11.40 -1.98 -7.34
N ARG A 89 11.68 -1.74 -8.60
CA ARG A 89 10.86 -0.94 -9.50
C ARG A 89 10.29 -1.82 -10.62
N LEU A 90 8.99 -1.98 -10.64
CA LEU A 90 8.26 -2.80 -11.61
C LEU A 90 7.74 -1.93 -12.75
N GLY A 91 8.22 -2.15 -13.96
CA GLY A 91 8.06 -1.25 -15.08
C GLY A 91 9.02 -0.06 -14.95
N ALA A 92 9.19 0.71 -15.98
CA ALA A 92 9.96 1.93 -15.93
C ALA A 92 9.11 3.12 -16.34
N GLU A 93 9.54 4.34 -16.00
CA GLU A 93 8.82 5.60 -16.25
C GLU A 93 8.33 5.80 -17.68
N TYR A 94 8.88 5.07 -18.64
CA TYR A 94 8.48 5.12 -20.04
C TYR A 94 7.67 3.88 -20.41
N PHE A 95 6.38 3.96 -20.19
CA PHE A 95 5.47 3.03 -20.80
C PHE A 95 5.24 3.43 -22.25
N ALA A 96 5.59 2.55 -23.20
CA ALA A 96 5.37 2.84 -24.61
C ALA A 96 3.88 2.88 -24.93
N ASN A 97 3.44 3.97 -25.32
CA ASN A 97 2.38 4.53 -26.15
C ASN A 97 1.03 3.83 -26.31
N ASP A 98 0.79 2.54 -26.05
CA ASP A 98 -0.53 1.96 -26.23
C ASP A 98 -0.91 1.00 -25.10
N ILE A 99 -1.63 1.55 -24.12
CA ILE A 99 -2.17 0.76 -22.99
C ILE A 99 -3.11 -0.37 -23.42
N ARG A 100 -3.61 -0.37 -24.65
CA ARG A 100 -4.49 -1.42 -25.18
C ARG A 100 -3.75 -2.66 -25.65
N THR A 101 -2.48 -2.52 -25.98
CA THR A 101 -1.65 -3.62 -26.50
C THR A 101 -0.55 -4.06 -25.55
N CYS A 102 -0.35 -3.33 -24.47
CA CYS A 102 0.76 -3.55 -23.55
C CYS A 102 0.23 -3.95 -22.17
N GLY A 103 -0.22 -5.19 -22.03
CA GLY A 103 -0.18 -5.82 -20.72
C GLY A 103 1.28 -5.89 -20.29
N SER A 104 1.65 -5.32 -19.14
CA SER A 104 3.06 -5.34 -18.75
C SER A 104 3.50 -6.69 -18.21
N ASN A 105 2.56 -7.46 -17.65
CA ASN A 105 2.82 -8.77 -17.04
C ASN A 105 3.98 -8.78 -16.03
N TYR A 106 4.37 -7.62 -15.48
CA TYR A 106 5.34 -7.58 -14.39
C TYR A 106 4.74 -8.23 -13.17
N SER A 107 5.55 -8.97 -12.45
CA SER A 107 5.09 -9.51 -11.17
C SER A 107 6.21 -9.58 -10.15
N PHE A 108 5.86 -9.36 -8.89
CA PHE A 108 6.68 -9.64 -7.73
C PHE A 108 5.90 -10.54 -6.78
N THR A 109 6.46 -11.71 -6.45
CA THR A 109 5.75 -12.69 -5.62
C THR A 109 6.64 -13.27 -4.54
N GLY A 110 6.16 -13.30 -3.31
CA GLY A 110 6.81 -13.97 -2.18
C GLY A 110 7.94 -13.18 -1.54
N GLY A 111 8.53 -13.77 -0.52
CA GLY A 111 9.75 -13.31 0.15
C GLY A 111 9.61 -12.02 0.97
N ILE A 112 10.75 -11.42 1.20
CA ILE A 112 10.92 -10.27 2.09
C ILE A 112 11.69 -9.16 1.36
N ILE A 113 11.15 -7.94 1.39
CA ILE A 113 11.87 -6.70 1.07
C ILE A 113 12.17 -6.00 2.38
N ASP A 114 13.44 -5.74 2.69
CA ASP A 114 13.85 -5.09 3.93
C ASP A 114 14.58 -3.77 3.63
N GLY A 115 13.90 -2.65 3.86
CA GLY A 115 14.43 -1.31 3.63
C GLY A 115 15.45 -0.83 4.65
N SER A 116 15.79 -1.64 5.69
CA SER A 116 16.74 -1.31 6.74
C SER A 116 16.45 0.03 7.46
N GLY A 117 15.22 0.55 7.37
CA GLY A 117 14.81 1.86 7.94
C GLY A 117 15.20 3.08 7.09
N ILE A 118 15.83 2.89 5.92
CA ILE A 118 16.41 3.95 5.07
C ILE A 118 15.88 3.96 3.63
N ALA A 119 15.35 2.84 3.13
CA ALA A 119 14.88 2.71 1.76
C ALA A 119 13.36 2.58 1.68
N SER A 120 12.78 2.86 0.51
CA SER A 120 11.42 2.50 0.13
C SER A 120 11.38 1.10 -0.50
N GLY A 121 10.24 0.38 -0.35
CA GLY A 121 10.16 -1.04 -0.69
C GLY A 121 10.01 -1.32 -2.18
N ILE A 122 8.76 -1.36 -2.68
CA ILE A 122 8.43 -1.69 -4.07
C ILE A 122 7.72 -0.50 -4.71
N SER A 123 8.01 -0.22 -5.98
CA SER A 123 7.19 0.68 -6.79
C SER A 123 6.72 0.02 -8.10
N ILE A 124 5.55 0.43 -8.55
CA ILE A 124 5.04 0.14 -9.89
C ILE A 124 5.13 1.45 -10.67
N ASP A 125 6.03 1.47 -11.66
CA ASP A 125 6.43 2.67 -12.38
C ASP A 125 5.80 2.71 -13.78
N GLY A 126 4.53 3.10 -13.89
CA GLY A 126 3.81 3.12 -15.16
C GLY A 126 3.44 1.73 -15.71
N GLY A 127 3.41 0.73 -14.85
CA GLY A 127 3.02 -0.63 -15.20
C GLY A 127 1.50 -0.81 -15.22
N ARG A 128 0.98 -1.49 -16.25
CA ARG A 128 -0.41 -1.93 -16.29
C ARG A 128 -0.50 -3.43 -16.04
N GLU A 129 -1.59 -3.88 -15.39
CA GLU A 129 -1.82 -5.30 -15.10
C GLU A 129 -0.67 -5.96 -14.30
N THR A 130 0.05 -5.14 -13.52
CA THR A 130 1.18 -5.60 -12.69
C THR A 130 0.68 -6.24 -11.41
N MET A 131 1.34 -7.31 -10.99
CA MET A 131 0.95 -8.07 -9.80
C MET A 131 2.02 -7.98 -8.71
N VAL A 132 1.60 -7.68 -7.47
CA VAL A 132 2.43 -7.81 -6.26
C VAL A 132 1.70 -8.68 -5.26
N ARG A 133 2.25 -9.86 -4.92
CA ARG A 133 1.53 -10.86 -4.13
C ARG A 133 2.38 -11.54 -3.08
N ASP A 134 1.76 -11.81 -1.92
CA ASP A 134 2.32 -12.65 -0.84
C ASP A 134 3.70 -12.18 -0.35
N VAL A 135 3.89 -10.85 -0.26
CA VAL A 135 5.17 -10.21 0.07
C VAL A 135 5.14 -9.63 1.47
N SER A 136 6.25 -9.78 2.21
CA SER A 136 6.54 -9.02 3.43
C SER A 136 7.48 -7.86 3.12
N ILE A 137 7.01 -6.62 3.24
CA ILE A 137 7.81 -5.41 3.08
C ILE A 137 8.09 -4.84 4.47
N LYS A 138 9.37 -4.64 4.83
CA LYS A 138 9.75 -4.30 6.20
C LYS A 138 10.70 -3.12 6.28
N HIS A 139 10.55 -2.34 7.35
CA HIS A 139 11.43 -1.23 7.73
C HIS A 139 11.63 -0.22 6.59
N THR A 140 10.54 0.15 5.93
CA THR A 140 10.55 1.04 4.75
C THR A 140 9.95 2.39 5.08
N GLN A 141 10.38 3.43 4.37
CA GLN A 141 9.76 4.75 4.44
C GLN A 141 8.42 4.77 3.69
N ILE A 142 8.39 4.26 2.46
CA ILE A 142 7.17 3.94 1.70
C ILE A 142 7.23 2.44 1.42
N GLY A 143 6.20 1.70 1.83
CA GLY A 143 6.17 0.26 1.60
C GLY A 143 5.96 -0.08 0.14
N LEU A 144 4.83 0.36 -0.40
CA LEU A 144 4.47 0.17 -1.81
C LEU A 144 4.03 1.50 -2.43
N HIS A 145 4.55 1.84 -3.60
CA HIS A 145 4.18 3.04 -4.33
C HIS A 145 3.66 2.69 -5.73
N ILE A 146 2.41 2.98 -6.01
CA ILE A 146 1.83 2.89 -7.36
C ILE A 146 2.03 4.26 -8.00
N LYS A 147 3.08 4.41 -8.83
CA LYS A 147 3.49 5.70 -9.40
C LYS A 147 2.65 6.10 -10.62
N PRO A 148 2.52 7.41 -10.88
CA PRO A 148 2.04 7.87 -12.17
C PRO A 148 3.12 7.59 -13.22
N GLY A 149 2.76 7.04 -14.37
CA GLY A 149 3.69 6.93 -15.51
C GLY A 149 3.71 8.22 -16.34
N ALA A 150 4.77 8.43 -17.09
CA ALA A 150 4.93 9.63 -17.93
C ALA A 150 3.84 9.77 -19.02
N ASN A 151 3.39 8.66 -19.59
CA ASN A 151 2.38 8.63 -20.67
C ASN A 151 1.12 7.84 -20.29
N SER A 152 1.14 7.13 -19.17
CA SER A 152 0.04 6.34 -18.66
C SER A 152 0.33 6.10 -17.18
N ASN A 153 -0.70 6.20 -16.36
CA ASN A 153 -0.54 5.88 -14.95
C ASN A 153 -0.48 4.36 -14.77
N SER A 154 0.14 3.92 -13.68
CA SER A 154 0.03 2.55 -13.25
C SER A 154 -1.43 2.22 -13.00
N SER A 155 -1.99 1.31 -13.76
CA SER A 155 -3.42 0.98 -13.71
C SER A 155 -3.69 -0.52 -13.81
N ASP A 156 -4.89 -0.91 -13.40
CA ASP A 156 -5.34 -2.30 -13.43
C ASP A 156 -4.40 -3.28 -12.71
N CYS A 157 -3.63 -2.78 -11.73
CA CYS A 157 -2.70 -3.59 -10.95
C CYS A 157 -3.46 -4.37 -9.87
N ASP A 158 -2.97 -5.58 -9.57
CA ASP A 158 -3.53 -6.46 -8.54
C ASP A 158 -2.52 -6.67 -7.41
N ILE A 159 -2.80 -6.10 -6.25
CA ILE A 159 -2.00 -6.19 -5.04
C ILE A 159 -2.73 -7.07 -4.03
N PHE A 160 -2.15 -8.22 -3.69
CA PHE A 160 -2.81 -9.21 -2.86
C PHE A 160 -1.88 -9.79 -1.79
N GLY A 161 -2.37 -9.86 -0.54
CA GLY A 161 -1.65 -10.56 0.53
C GLY A 161 -0.32 -9.90 0.93
N VAL A 162 -0.19 -8.58 0.75
CA VAL A 162 1.03 -7.85 1.09
C VAL A 162 0.98 -7.36 2.53
N ASN A 163 2.02 -7.69 3.31
CA ASN A 163 2.19 -7.23 4.67
C ASN A 163 3.32 -6.19 4.75
N ILE A 164 3.04 -5.03 5.32
CA ILE A 164 3.98 -3.91 5.39
C ILE A 164 4.26 -3.57 6.86
N ILE A 165 5.54 -3.44 7.20
CA ILE A 165 6.01 -2.82 8.43
C ILE A 165 6.88 -1.63 8.02
N GLY A 166 6.46 -0.42 8.35
CA GLY A 166 7.20 0.80 8.03
C GLY A 166 8.43 0.99 8.92
N ASN A 167 9.03 2.18 8.84
CA ASN A 167 10.17 2.56 9.65
C ASN A 167 9.79 3.36 10.91
N GLY A 168 8.51 3.51 11.20
CA GLY A 168 7.97 4.19 12.37
C GLY A 168 8.13 5.72 12.39
N LYS A 169 8.66 6.33 11.33
CA LYS A 169 8.89 7.78 11.26
C LYS A 169 7.62 8.56 10.90
N PRO A 170 7.50 9.84 11.26
CA PRO A 170 6.31 10.67 10.99
C PRO A 170 5.93 10.86 9.53
N ASN A 171 6.82 10.56 8.59
CA ASN A 171 6.57 10.63 7.14
C ASN A 171 6.50 9.25 6.48
N SER A 172 6.41 8.18 7.27
CA SER A 172 6.29 6.82 6.74
C SER A 172 4.88 6.55 6.21
N ILE A 173 4.81 5.89 5.05
CA ILE A 173 3.57 5.56 4.36
C ILE A 173 3.58 4.05 4.06
N GLY A 174 2.47 3.38 4.36
CA GLY A 174 2.32 1.98 3.98
C GLY A 174 2.18 1.83 2.48
N VAL A 175 1.12 2.39 1.91
CA VAL A 175 0.86 2.37 0.47
C VAL A 175 0.56 3.79 -0.03
N LEU A 176 1.29 4.22 -1.05
CA LEU A 176 1.08 5.49 -1.75
C LEU A 176 0.53 5.20 -3.15
N ILE A 177 -0.59 5.82 -3.53
CA ILE A 177 -1.31 5.51 -4.77
C ILE A 177 -1.48 6.77 -5.60
N ASP A 178 -0.74 6.86 -6.69
CA ASP A 178 -0.86 7.88 -7.74
C ASP A 178 -1.45 7.31 -9.04
N GLY A 179 -1.63 5.99 -9.10
CA GLY A 179 -2.18 5.28 -10.26
C GLY A 179 -3.68 4.99 -10.12
N TYR A 180 -4.37 4.74 -11.24
CA TYR A 180 -5.82 4.57 -11.33
C TYR A 180 -6.25 3.09 -11.42
N ASP A 181 -7.51 2.81 -11.03
CA ASP A 181 -8.21 1.54 -11.27
C ASP A 181 -7.47 0.30 -10.71
N ASN A 182 -6.71 0.47 -9.61
CA ASN A 182 -5.97 -0.62 -9.00
C ASN A 182 -6.79 -1.32 -7.91
N THR A 183 -6.51 -2.61 -7.70
CA THR A 183 -7.16 -3.43 -6.68
C THR A 183 -6.16 -3.85 -5.60
N PHE A 184 -6.51 -3.57 -4.34
CA PHE A 184 -5.75 -3.93 -3.15
C PHE A 184 -6.57 -4.86 -2.28
N THR A 185 -6.04 -6.03 -1.93
CA THR A 185 -6.80 -7.04 -1.20
C THR A 185 -5.96 -7.73 -0.13
N ASN A 186 -6.54 -7.96 1.05
CA ASN A 186 -5.94 -8.74 2.14
C ASN A 186 -4.57 -8.22 2.58
N MET A 187 -4.48 -6.95 2.97
CA MET A 187 -3.21 -6.36 3.41
C MET A 187 -3.22 -6.04 4.90
N ARG A 188 -2.04 -6.14 5.52
CA ARG A 188 -1.77 -5.70 6.89
C ARG A 188 -0.61 -4.71 6.88
N ILE A 189 -0.78 -3.61 7.61
CA ILE A 189 0.20 -2.53 7.62
C ILE A 189 0.42 -2.07 9.05
N ALA A 190 1.67 -1.96 9.46
CA ALA A 190 2.04 -1.48 10.80
C ALA A 190 3.28 -0.58 10.75
N ASP A 191 3.57 0.11 11.84
CA ASP A 191 4.72 1.00 12.01
C ASP A 191 4.83 2.07 10.90
N VAL A 192 3.69 2.63 10.50
CA VAL A 192 3.59 3.75 9.56
C VAL A 192 2.78 4.90 10.15
N PHE A 193 3.07 6.12 9.69
CA PHE A 193 2.32 7.30 10.07
C PHE A 193 1.02 7.45 9.27
N THR A 194 1.05 7.06 7.99
CA THR A 194 -0.13 6.96 7.11
C THR A 194 -0.22 5.54 6.55
N GLY A 195 -1.35 4.87 6.78
CA GLY A 195 -1.57 3.50 6.28
C GLY A 195 -1.66 3.47 4.76
N PHE A 196 -2.70 4.08 4.21
CA PHE A 196 -2.92 4.31 2.78
C PHE A 196 -2.99 5.80 2.50
N HIS A 197 -2.25 6.27 1.50
CA HIS A 197 -2.33 7.63 0.99
C HIS A 197 -2.72 7.56 -0.49
N ILE A 198 -3.94 7.99 -0.81
CA ILE A 198 -4.55 7.83 -2.13
C ILE A 198 -4.67 9.21 -2.78
N ARG A 199 -4.02 9.39 -3.93
CA ARG A 199 -3.99 10.64 -4.70
C ARG A 199 -4.58 10.47 -6.10
N SER A 200 -5.34 9.40 -6.32
CA SER A 200 -5.92 9.03 -7.62
C SER A 200 -7.26 8.33 -7.43
N ALA A 201 -8.03 8.20 -8.51
CA ALA A 201 -9.37 7.65 -8.50
C ALA A 201 -9.45 6.19 -8.98
N GLY A 202 -10.63 5.58 -8.82
CA GLY A 202 -10.93 4.27 -9.38
C GLY A 202 -10.34 3.10 -8.62
N ASN A 203 -9.67 3.32 -7.49
CA ASN A 203 -9.01 2.26 -6.74
C ASN A 203 -9.97 1.53 -5.79
N SER A 204 -9.80 0.24 -5.65
CA SER A 204 -10.59 -0.62 -4.77
C SER A 204 -9.73 -1.21 -3.65
N MET A 205 -10.08 -0.92 -2.40
CA MET A 205 -9.45 -1.41 -1.19
C MET A 205 -10.37 -2.41 -0.49
N ARG A 206 -9.93 -3.66 -0.34
CA ARG A 206 -10.73 -4.71 0.28
C ARG A 206 -9.96 -5.47 1.35
N ASN A 207 -10.53 -5.55 2.55
CA ASN A 207 -9.93 -6.22 3.71
C ASN A 207 -8.50 -5.73 4.00
N ILE A 208 -8.38 -4.40 4.14
CA ILE A 208 -7.13 -3.72 4.43
C ILE A 208 -7.14 -3.31 5.90
N HIS A 209 -6.05 -3.60 6.61
CA HIS A 209 -5.94 -3.34 8.03
C HIS A 209 -4.64 -2.61 8.38
N PRO A 210 -4.59 -1.27 8.34
CA PRO A 210 -3.53 -0.51 8.95
C PRO A 210 -3.69 -0.43 10.46
N LEU A 211 -2.58 -0.60 11.18
CA LEU A 211 -2.46 -0.52 12.63
C LEU A 211 -1.37 0.50 13.00
N TYR A 212 -1.74 1.51 13.78
CA TYR A 212 -0.78 2.49 14.30
C TYR A 212 -0.03 1.96 15.53
N THR A 213 1.27 1.81 15.39
CA THR A 213 2.18 1.32 16.44
C THR A 213 3.40 2.22 16.65
N CYS A 214 3.44 3.38 15.97
CA CYS A 214 4.55 4.33 16.06
C CYS A 214 4.57 5.12 17.38
N ASP A 215 5.60 5.95 17.55
CA ASP A 215 5.69 6.89 18.66
C ASP A 215 4.52 7.89 18.65
N TYR A 216 3.95 8.11 19.81
CA TYR A 216 2.70 8.81 20.01
C TYR A 216 2.82 10.34 20.11
N THR A 217 4.00 10.92 19.94
CA THR A 217 4.20 12.38 20.01
C THR A 217 3.44 13.17 18.95
N ASN A 218 3.16 12.57 17.77
CA ASN A 218 2.39 13.17 16.70
C ASN A 218 1.15 12.36 16.32
N TYR A 219 0.69 11.53 17.19
CA TYR A 219 -0.38 10.58 17.00
C TYR A 219 -1.65 11.16 16.36
N VAL A 220 -2.10 12.32 16.83
CA VAL A 220 -3.34 12.98 16.38
C VAL A 220 -3.37 13.29 14.88
N ASN A 221 -2.20 13.41 14.26
CA ASN A 221 -2.06 13.67 12.82
C ASN A 221 -1.85 12.39 11.99
N SER A 222 -1.76 11.22 12.65
CA SER A 222 -1.65 9.95 11.94
C SER A 222 -2.98 9.57 11.30
N CYS A 223 -2.93 8.89 10.15
CA CYS A 223 -4.11 8.54 9.39
C CYS A 223 -4.09 7.09 8.88
N GLY A 224 -5.19 6.37 9.09
CA GLY A 224 -5.33 5.03 8.54
C GLY A 224 -5.48 5.05 7.02
N PHE A 225 -6.39 5.89 6.51
CA PHE A 225 -6.67 6.06 5.08
C PHE A 225 -6.85 7.54 4.77
N LEU A 226 -5.89 8.15 4.08
CA LEU A 226 -5.94 9.51 3.57
C LEU A 226 -6.27 9.48 2.08
N ASP A 227 -7.39 10.08 1.67
CA ASP A 227 -7.84 10.14 0.28
C ASP A 227 -7.99 11.60 -0.18
N GLU A 228 -7.18 11.97 -1.16
CA GLU A 228 -7.12 13.31 -1.71
C GLU A 228 -7.89 13.46 -3.03
N CYS A 229 -8.37 12.35 -3.64
CA CYS A 229 -8.91 12.38 -4.99
C CYS A 229 -10.41 12.01 -5.06
N GLY A 230 -10.83 10.95 -4.37
CA GLY A 230 -12.22 10.46 -4.45
C GLY A 230 -12.48 9.43 -5.54
N SER A 231 -13.75 9.03 -5.66
CA SER A 231 -14.19 7.95 -6.56
C SER A 231 -13.50 6.61 -6.31
N ASN A 232 -13.20 6.32 -5.05
CA ASN A 232 -12.58 5.08 -4.60
C ASN A 232 -13.56 4.23 -3.78
N TRP A 233 -13.31 2.93 -3.67
CA TRP A 233 -14.14 1.98 -2.93
C TRP A 233 -13.37 1.33 -1.79
N TYR A 234 -13.95 1.36 -0.59
CA TYR A 234 -13.42 0.75 0.63
C TYR A 234 -14.42 -0.29 1.13
N ASN A 235 -14.00 -1.56 1.17
CA ASN A 235 -14.86 -2.65 1.60
C ASN A 235 -14.16 -3.50 2.66
N PHE A 236 -14.76 -3.67 3.83
CA PHE A 236 -14.18 -4.35 4.99
C PHE A 236 -12.81 -3.79 5.43
N CYS A 237 -12.56 -2.49 5.22
CA CYS A 237 -11.32 -1.86 5.67
C CYS A 237 -11.40 -1.53 7.16
N TYR A 238 -10.29 -1.75 7.87
CA TYR A 238 -10.22 -1.59 9.31
C TYR A 238 -9.04 -0.69 9.69
N SER A 239 -9.31 0.52 10.18
CA SER A 239 -8.30 1.43 10.72
C SER A 239 -8.18 1.24 12.23
N ASP A 240 -6.97 0.94 12.71
CA ASP A 240 -6.71 0.58 14.08
C ASP A 240 -5.71 1.55 14.74
N HIS A 241 -6.12 2.25 15.80
CA HIS A 241 -5.31 3.17 16.63
C HIS A 241 -4.73 4.42 15.94
N PHE A 242 -5.11 4.78 14.74
CA PHE A 242 -4.71 6.06 14.14
C PHE A 242 -5.46 7.24 14.79
N GLY A 243 -4.88 8.43 14.80
CA GLY A 243 -5.56 9.65 15.22
C GLY A 243 -6.80 9.93 14.36
N MET A 244 -6.70 9.69 13.05
CA MET A 244 -7.79 9.72 12.08
C MET A 244 -7.95 8.35 11.43
N GLY A 245 -9.16 7.79 11.48
CA GLY A 245 -9.44 6.50 10.85
C GLY A 245 -9.45 6.60 9.33
N PHE A 246 -10.36 7.42 8.81
CA PHE A 246 -10.47 7.80 7.39
C PHE A 246 -10.46 9.32 7.29
N HIS A 247 -9.73 9.85 6.33
CA HIS A 247 -9.60 11.27 6.09
C HIS A 247 -9.73 11.58 4.60
N THR A 248 -10.62 12.51 4.25
CA THR A 248 -10.82 13.00 2.89
C THR A 248 -10.55 14.50 2.82
N LEU A 249 -9.91 14.94 1.73
CA LEU A 249 -9.80 16.37 1.45
C LEU A 249 -11.13 16.98 0.99
N ASP A 250 -11.16 18.29 0.82
CA ASP A 250 -12.34 19.01 0.35
C ASP A 250 -12.77 18.55 -1.05
N GLY A 251 -14.07 18.39 -1.26
CA GLY A 251 -14.66 17.93 -2.52
C GLY A 251 -14.53 16.43 -2.81
N VAL A 252 -13.89 15.66 -1.95
CA VAL A 252 -13.69 14.22 -2.12
C VAL A 252 -14.94 13.43 -1.73
N SER A 253 -15.32 12.48 -2.59
CA SER A 253 -16.45 11.57 -2.36
C SER A 253 -16.07 10.12 -2.68
N ASN A 254 -16.32 9.24 -1.72
CA ASN A 254 -15.99 7.81 -1.78
C ASN A 254 -17.13 6.94 -1.26
N ILE A 255 -17.01 5.63 -1.47
CA ILE A 255 -17.91 4.62 -0.91
C ILE A 255 -17.15 3.77 0.11
N TYR A 256 -17.66 3.73 1.34
CA TYR A 256 -17.15 2.92 2.44
C TYR A 256 -18.24 1.94 2.89
N ASP A 257 -18.01 0.65 2.63
CA ASP A 257 -18.94 -0.39 3.05
C ASP A 257 -18.31 -1.34 4.07
N SER A 258 -19.03 -1.55 5.18
CA SER A 258 -18.63 -2.45 6.25
C SER A 258 -17.22 -2.16 6.79
N CYS A 259 -16.83 -0.90 6.83
CA CYS A 259 -15.56 -0.45 7.37
C CYS A 259 -15.62 -0.26 8.88
N PHE A 260 -14.46 -0.38 9.52
CA PHE A 260 -14.33 -0.31 10.97
C PHE A 260 -13.18 0.59 11.40
N VAL A 261 -13.40 1.38 12.46
CA VAL A 261 -12.35 2.16 13.13
C VAL A 261 -12.36 1.81 14.61
N MET A 262 -11.20 1.63 15.21
CA MET A 262 -11.11 1.23 16.61
C MET A 262 -9.89 1.79 17.35
N TRP A 263 -10.08 2.03 18.65
CA TRP A 263 -9.04 2.41 19.62
C TRP A 263 -9.18 1.58 20.90
N TYR A 264 -8.07 1.03 21.39
CA TYR A 264 -8.02 0.18 22.59
C TYR A 264 -7.37 0.85 23.80
N CYS A 265 -6.68 1.94 23.60
CA CYS A 265 -5.86 2.54 24.65
C CYS A 265 -6.48 3.81 25.21
N ASN A 266 -6.20 4.00 26.51
CA ASN A 266 -6.55 5.21 27.22
C ASN A 266 -5.57 6.32 26.84
N ARG A 267 -6.04 7.28 26.04
CA ARG A 267 -5.29 8.49 25.68
C ARG A 267 -6.19 9.69 25.81
N ASP A 268 -5.61 10.77 26.28
CA ASP A 268 -6.32 12.06 26.41
C ASP A 268 -6.41 12.81 25.07
N ASP A 269 -6.17 12.11 23.95
CA ASP A 269 -6.15 12.68 22.61
C ASP A 269 -7.51 12.62 21.91
N THR A 270 -7.71 13.50 20.95
CA THR A 270 -8.90 13.47 20.10
C THR A 270 -8.77 12.39 19.02
N HIS A 271 -9.72 11.48 18.97
CA HIS A 271 -9.85 10.46 17.94
C HIS A 271 -11.00 10.79 17.00
N ALA A 272 -10.76 10.75 15.70
CA ALA A 272 -11.80 10.96 14.70
C ALA A 272 -11.93 9.72 13.80
N ALA A 273 -13.12 9.12 13.77
CA ALA A 273 -13.33 7.95 12.91
C ALA A 273 -13.34 8.33 11.43
N PHE A 274 -13.97 9.45 11.11
CA PHE A 274 -13.97 10.03 9.78
C PHE A 274 -13.73 11.54 9.85
N VAL A 275 -12.82 12.05 9.01
CA VAL A 275 -12.54 13.47 8.84
C VAL A 275 -12.78 13.85 7.39
N ALA A 276 -13.53 14.91 7.12
CA ALA A 276 -13.65 15.58 5.84
C ALA A 276 -13.19 17.03 6.02
N ASP A 277 -12.15 17.46 5.30
CA ASP A 277 -11.61 18.82 5.46
C ASP A 277 -12.60 19.90 5.00
N GLY A 278 -13.44 19.59 4.01
CA GLY A 278 -14.54 20.42 3.54
C GLY A 278 -15.90 19.80 3.87
N GLU A 279 -16.76 19.69 2.86
CA GLU A 279 -18.04 19.03 2.95
C GLU A 279 -17.91 17.52 3.07
N PHE A 280 -18.74 16.89 3.90
CA PHE A 280 -18.85 15.44 3.90
C PHE A 280 -19.76 14.98 2.75
N ASN A 281 -19.17 14.40 1.69
CA ASN A 281 -19.87 13.96 0.49
C ASN A 281 -19.78 12.45 0.22
N SER A 282 -19.22 11.69 1.14
CA SER A 282 -19.03 10.23 1.01
C SER A 282 -20.25 9.44 1.47
N VAL A 283 -20.31 8.17 1.08
CA VAL A 283 -21.31 7.20 1.52
C VAL A 283 -20.67 6.21 2.48
N LEU A 284 -21.16 6.17 3.72
CA LEU A 284 -20.80 5.17 4.72
C LEU A 284 -21.95 4.17 4.89
N THR A 285 -21.71 2.90 4.64
CA THR A 285 -22.71 1.85 4.84
C THR A 285 -22.19 0.82 5.83
N ASN A 286 -23.03 0.45 6.84
CA ASN A 286 -22.64 -0.50 7.89
C ASN A 286 -21.30 -0.13 8.57
N PHE A 287 -21.10 1.15 8.82
CA PHE A 287 -19.85 1.66 9.37
C PHE A 287 -19.78 1.43 10.87
N LYS A 288 -18.67 0.88 11.36
CA LYS A 288 -18.48 0.60 12.77
C LYS A 288 -17.38 1.46 13.38
N VAL A 289 -17.67 2.01 14.57
CA VAL A 289 -16.71 2.79 15.36
C VAL A 289 -16.66 2.22 16.77
N GLY A 290 -15.47 1.82 17.22
CA GLY A 290 -15.21 1.32 18.56
C GLY A 290 -14.32 2.26 19.34
N PHE A 291 -14.88 3.02 20.27
CA PHE A 291 -14.12 3.78 21.24
C PHE A 291 -14.00 3.00 22.55
N ASN A 292 -12.78 2.78 23.01
CA ASN A 292 -12.53 2.05 24.26
C ASN A 292 -12.19 2.94 25.44
N ASP A 293 -12.02 4.25 25.23
CA ASP A 293 -11.59 5.20 26.26
C ASP A 293 -12.69 6.20 26.61
N LYS A 294 -12.93 6.39 27.91
CA LYS A 294 -13.92 7.35 28.43
C LYS A 294 -13.36 8.77 28.60
N ASN A 295 -12.05 8.92 28.53
CA ASN A 295 -11.37 10.19 28.79
C ASN A 295 -11.00 10.96 27.52
N THR A 296 -11.15 10.36 26.34
CA THR A 296 -10.82 10.97 25.06
C THR A 296 -11.99 11.75 24.48
N GLN A 297 -11.68 12.76 23.68
CA GLN A 297 -12.67 13.43 22.85
C GLN A 297 -12.86 12.61 21.57
N ASN A 298 -13.88 11.77 21.56
CA ASN A 298 -14.17 10.86 20.47
C ASN A 298 -15.13 11.49 19.47
N ILE A 299 -14.74 11.55 18.21
CA ILE A 299 -15.51 12.14 17.11
C ILE A 299 -15.84 11.03 16.10
N VAL A 300 -17.12 10.84 15.79
CA VAL A 300 -17.55 9.91 14.73
C VAL A 300 -17.28 10.52 13.36
N LEU A 301 -17.72 11.75 13.15
CA LEU A 301 -17.52 12.49 11.91
C LEU A 301 -17.15 13.95 12.22
N LYS A 302 -16.01 14.40 11.72
CA LYS A 302 -15.61 15.80 11.68
C LYS A 302 -15.69 16.29 10.23
N ALA A 303 -16.57 17.25 9.96
CA ALA A 303 -16.66 17.94 8.68
C ALA A 303 -16.23 19.39 8.84
N GLY A 304 -15.42 19.89 7.91
CA GLY A 304 -14.96 21.29 7.90
C GLY A 304 -16.07 22.26 7.51
N ILE A 305 -16.99 21.82 6.65
CA ILE A 305 -18.15 22.59 6.17
C ILE A 305 -19.43 21.76 6.38
N ASP A 306 -20.47 22.41 6.87
CA ASP A 306 -21.71 21.77 7.33
C ASP A 306 -22.81 21.67 6.24
N THR A 307 -22.47 21.70 4.95
CA THR A 307 -23.42 21.68 3.83
C THR A 307 -23.35 20.44 2.93
N GLY A 308 -22.54 19.46 3.27
CA GLY A 308 -22.30 18.27 2.46
C GLY A 308 -23.53 17.38 2.22
N HIS A 309 -23.45 16.56 1.18
CA HIS A 309 -24.50 15.63 0.73
C HIS A 309 -24.19 14.16 1.04
N GLY A 310 -23.24 13.90 1.93
CA GLY A 310 -22.87 12.55 2.34
C GLY A 310 -24.01 11.80 3.01
N VAL A 311 -23.91 10.50 3.07
CA VAL A 311 -24.92 9.60 3.66
C VAL A 311 -24.25 8.58 4.58
N ILE A 312 -24.84 8.41 5.77
CA ILE A 312 -24.48 7.33 6.71
C ILE A 312 -25.67 6.39 6.83
N ASN A 313 -25.53 5.19 6.29
CA ASN A 313 -26.55 4.14 6.35
C ASN A 313 -26.10 3.01 7.28
N ASN A 314 -26.73 2.91 8.44
CA ASN A 314 -26.37 2.04 9.56
C ASN A 314 -25.00 2.37 10.18
N LEU A 315 -25.03 2.91 11.37
CA LEU A 315 -23.86 3.22 12.18
C LEU A 315 -23.86 2.37 13.46
N PHE A 316 -22.72 1.71 13.72
CA PHE A 316 -22.48 0.97 14.96
C PHE A 316 -21.46 1.75 15.79
N VAL A 317 -21.88 2.32 16.92
CA VAL A 317 -21.00 3.15 17.75
C VAL A 317 -21.32 3.04 19.24
N ASN A 318 -20.31 3.15 20.08
CA ASN A 318 -20.48 3.24 21.53
C ASN A 318 -20.95 4.67 21.91
N LEU A 319 -22.24 4.94 21.80
CA LEU A 319 -22.81 6.30 21.94
C LEU A 319 -22.42 7.03 23.24
N GLY A 320 -22.22 6.31 24.33
CA GLY A 320 -21.79 6.91 25.60
C GLY A 320 -20.33 7.42 25.61
N LEU A 321 -19.59 7.17 24.56
CA LEU A 321 -18.17 7.52 24.43
C LEU A 321 -17.91 8.56 23.33
N THR A 322 -18.92 9.01 22.60
CA THR A 322 -18.77 10.09 21.60
C THR A 322 -19.08 11.44 22.18
N THR A 323 -18.36 12.45 21.75
CA THR A 323 -18.55 13.86 22.20
C THR A 323 -19.17 14.76 21.13
N ASP A 324 -19.36 14.22 19.90
CA ASP A 324 -19.95 15.00 18.82
C ASP A 324 -21.21 14.36 18.26
N ASP A 325 -22.07 15.19 17.70
CA ASP A 325 -23.33 14.81 17.06
C ASP A 325 -23.40 15.13 15.56
N THR A 326 -22.32 15.59 14.95
CA THR A 326 -22.27 16.03 13.55
C THR A 326 -22.73 14.94 12.60
N TYR A 327 -22.40 13.68 12.89
CA TYR A 327 -22.80 12.52 12.08
C TYR A 327 -24.33 12.34 11.98
N LYS A 328 -25.11 12.80 12.98
CA LYS A 328 -26.58 12.61 13.00
C LYS A 328 -27.29 13.30 11.84
N LYS A 329 -26.74 14.38 11.35
CA LYS A 329 -27.25 15.13 10.20
C LYS A 329 -27.27 14.29 8.91
N TYR A 330 -26.31 13.42 8.74
CA TYR A 330 -26.12 12.58 7.56
C TYR A 330 -26.69 11.18 7.70
N LEU A 331 -27.27 10.87 8.86
CA LEU A 331 -27.76 9.53 9.17
C LEU A 331 -29.11 9.29 8.50
N THR A 332 -29.17 8.28 7.62
CA THR A 332 -30.40 7.83 6.95
C THR A 332 -30.88 6.46 7.43
N GLY A 333 -30.00 5.69 8.07
CA GLY A 333 -30.27 4.36 8.60
C GLY A 333 -30.39 4.36 10.13
N LYS A 334 -30.07 3.22 10.74
CA LYS A 334 -30.13 3.01 12.18
C LYS A 334 -28.77 3.25 12.85
N ILE A 335 -28.83 3.63 14.12
CA ILE A 335 -27.70 3.59 15.05
C ILE A 335 -27.83 2.33 15.91
N PHE A 336 -26.79 1.57 16.05
CA PHE A 336 -26.73 0.36 16.87
C PHE A 336 -25.67 0.46 17.97
#